data_24042197468314439291b426b5c0db1d
#
_entry.id   24042197468314439291b426b5c0db1d
#
_cell.length_a   1.000
_cell.length_b   1.000
_cell.length_c   1.000
_cell.angle_alpha   90.00
_cell.angle_beta   90.00
_cell.angle_gamma   90.00
#
_symmetry.space_group_name_H-M   'P 1'
#
loop_
_entity.id
_entity.type
_entity.pdbx_description
1 polymer ?
#
loop_
_entity_poly.entity_id
_entity_poly.type
_entity_poly.pdbx_seq_one_letter_code
_entity_poly.pdbx_strand_id
1 'polypeptide(L)' 'MLGSEMIRINPAKNTIEYSTSQGRSWSTRYSSSSCGEFIDLLSYGNELLAVTSKGIYYSTSQGRSWS' A
#
# COMPACT_ATOMS: atom_id res chain seq x y z
N MET A 1 -9.96 3.31 -2.43
CA MET A 1 -9.25 4.49 -1.93
C MET A 1 -9.80 4.89 -0.58
N LEU A 2 -8.95 5.30 0.36
CA LEU A 2 -9.34 5.60 1.72
C LEU A 2 -9.30 7.11 1.95
N GLY A 3 -10.44 7.71 2.30
CA GLY A 3 -10.54 9.14 2.52
C GLY A 3 -10.08 9.93 1.31
N SER A 4 -9.24 10.94 1.55
CA SER A 4 -8.69 11.78 0.49
C SER A 4 -7.33 11.31 0.01
N GLU A 5 -6.84 10.20 0.53
CA GLU A 5 -5.53 9.66 0.15
C GLU A 5 -5.66 8.67 -0.98
N MET A 6 -4.69 8.70 -1.87
CA MET A 6 -4.51 7.67 -2.88
C MET A 6 -3.31 6.83 -2.47
N ILE A 7 -3.43 5.53 -2.70
CA ILE A 7 -2.37 4.58 -2.31
C ILE A 7 -2.04 3.73 -3.51
N ARG A 8 -0.74 3.50 -3.73
CA ARG A 8 -0.29 2.68 -4.84
C ARG A 8 0.95 1.88 -4.45
N ILE A 9 1.25 0.88 -5.26
CA ILE A 9 2.50 0.14 -5.19
C ILE A 9 3.49 0.76 -6.18
N ASN A 10 4.74 0.94 -5.74
CA ASN A 10 5.84 1.27 -6.64
C ASN A 10 6.63 -0.02 -6.88
N PRO A 11 6.43 -0.70 -8.01
CA PRO A 11 7.07 -2.00 -8.23
C PRO A 11 8.58 -1.89 -8.41
N ALA A 12 9.08 -0.74 -8.86
CA ALA A 12 10.53 -0.56 -9.04
C ALA A 12 11.26 -0.56 -7.70
N LYS A 13 10.62 -0.04 -6.65
CA LYS A 13 11.22 0.04 -5.31
C LYS A 13 10.58 -0.92 -4.32
N ASN A 14 9.52 -1.59 -4.72
CA ASN A 14 8.75 -2.47 -3.86
C ASN A 14 8.26 -1.76 -2.60
N THR A 15 7.67 -0.59 -2.79
CA THR A 15 7.19 0.25 -1.70
C THR A 15 5.71 0.55 -1.88
N ILE A 16 5.08 0.90 -0.76
CA ILE A 16 3.73 1.44 -0.76
C ILE A 16 3.85 2.95 -0.70
N GLU A 17 3.22 3.63 -1.64
CA GLU A 17 3.27 5.08 -1.73
C GLU A 17 1.87 5.66 -1.58
N TYR A 18 1.82 6.88 -1.09
CA TYR A 18 0.55 7.58 -0.93
C TYR A 18 0.64 9.00 -1.47
N SER A 19 -0.52 9.54 -1.81
CA SER A 19 -0.64 10.92 -2.28
C SER A 19 -1.84 11.58 -1.60
N THR A 20 -1.65 12.79 -1.13
CA THR A 20 -2.73 13.63 -0.61
C THR A 20 -3.06 14.77 -1.57
N SER A 21 -2.42 14.79 -2.74
CA SER A 21 -2.57 15.82 -3.76
C SER A 21 -3.19 15.26 -5.04
N GLN A 22 -3.98 14.21 -4.91
CA GLN A 22 -4.69 13.57 -6.02
C GLN A 22 -3.76 13.00 -7.08
N GLY A 23 -2.60 12.52 -6.64
CA GLY A 23 -1.63 11.89 -7.54
C GLY A 23 -0.55 12.80 -8.06
N ARG A 24 -0.55 14.08 -7.66
CA ARG A 24 0.46 15.02 -8.13
C ARG A 24 1.84 14.76 -7.53
N SER A 25 1.88 14.34 -6.28
CA SER A 25 3.12 13.97 -5.64
C SER A 25 2.88 12.73 -4.79
N TRP A 26 3.91 11.90 -4.66
CA TRP A 26 3.82 10.64 -3.96
C TRP A 26 4.93 10.53 -2.94
N SER A 27 4.60 9.99 -1.78
CA SER A 27 5.56 9.75 -0.72
C SER A 27 5.51 8.29 -0.32
N THR A 28 6.65 7.77 0.15
CA THR A 28 6.71 6.40 0.62
C THR A 28 6.02 6.28 1.96
N ARG A 29 5.09 5.34 2.08
CA ARG A 29 4.42 5.05 3.34
C ARG A 29 4.97 3.81 4.01
N TYR A 30 5.34 2.81 3.22
CA TYR A 30 5.84 1.55 3.76
C TYR A 30 6.88 0.99 2.82
N SER A 31 8.02 0.63 3.35
CA SER A 31 9.09 0.06 2.56
C SER A 31 9.75 -1.03 3.39
N SER A 32 9.40 -2.27 3.12
CA SER A 32 9.95 -3.41 3.84
C SER A 32 9.78 -4.64 2.98
N SER A 33 10.74 -5.53 3.04
CA SER A 33 10.67 -6.80 2.34
C SER A 33 10.02 -7.90 3.18
N SER A 34 9.52 -7.57 4.37
CA SER A 34 8.95 -8.59 5.26
C SER A 34 7.68 -9.20 4.67
N CYS A 35 6.93 -8.45 3.87
CA CYS A 35 5.75 -8.97 3.19
C CYS A 35 6.06 -9.59 1.84
N GLY A 36 7.31 -9.58 1.41
CA GLY A 36 7.69 -10.03 0.10
C GLY A 36 7.48 -8.93 -0.94
N GLU A 37 7.29 -9.32 -2.17
CA GLU A 37 7.10 -8.38 -3.27
C GLU A 37 5.62 -8.03 -3.41
N PHE A 38 5.30 -6.75 -3.38
CA PHE A 38 3.92 -6.30 -3.54
C PHE A 38 3.50 -6.43 -5.00
N ILE A 39 2.38 -7.09 -5.23
CA ILE A 39 1.87 -7.36 -6.58
C ILE A 39 0.64 -6.51 -6.86
N ASP A 40 -0.30 -6.42 -5.91
CA ASP A 40 -1.56 -5.71 -6.13
C ASP A 40 -2.08 -5.18 -4.81
N LEU A 41 -2.94 -4.17 -4.89
CA LEU A 41 -3.61 -3.59 -3.73
C LEU A 41 -5.10 -3.55 -3.96
N LEU A 42 -5.85 -3.88 -2.91
CA LEU A 42 -7.29 -3.80 -2.91
C LEU A 42 -7.74 -2.98 -1.72
N SER A 43 -8.71 -2.10 -1.95
CA SER A 43 -9.32 -1.31 -0.89
C SER A 43 -10.62 -1.98 -0.47
N TYR A 44 -10.80 -2.22 0.83
CA TYR A 44 -11.96 -2.93 1.32
C TYR A 44 -12.43 -2.29 2.63
N GLY A 45 -13.39 -1.38 2.53
CA GLY A 45 -13.87 -0.64 3.69
C GLY A 45 -12.74 0.17 4.31
N ASN A 46 -12.45 -0.09 5.57
CA ASN A 46 -11.37 0.58 6.28
C ASN A 46 -10.05 -0.17 6.18
N GLU A 47 -10.01 -1.24 5.38
CA GLU A 47 -8.83 -2.07 5.27
C GLU A 47 -8.24 -2.00 3.89
N LEU A 48 -6.93 -2.18 3.81
CA LEU A 48 -6.23 -2.41 2.56
C LEU A 48 -5.75 -3.84 2.54
N LEU A 49 -5.89 -4.49 1.40
CA LEU A 49 -5.36 -5.82 1.19
C LEU A 49 -4.24 -5.73 0.17
N ALA A 50 -3.14 -6.39 0.45
CA ALA A 50 -2.01 -6.45 -0.46
C ALA A 50 -1.78 -7.89 -0.87
N VAL A 51 -1.78 -8.13 -2.18
CA VAL A 51 -1.37 -9.41 -2.74
C VAL A 51 0.14 -9.35 -2.90
N THR A 52 0.85 -10.28 -2.27
CA THR A 52 2.31 -10.30 -2.31
C THR A 52 2.81 -11.67 -2.69
N SER A 53 4.12 -11.76 -2.94
CA SER A 53 4.74 -13.03 -3.27
C SER A 53 4.73 -14.02 -2.09
N LYS A 54 4.47 -13.55 -0.88
CA LYS A 54 4.36 -14.40 0.31
C LYS A 54 2.92 -14.65 0.75
N GLY A 55 1.96 -14.12 0.03
CA GLY A 55 0.55 -14.31 0.33
C GLY A 55 -0.18 -12.98 0.41
N ILE A 56 -1.33 -12.99 1.06
CA ILE A 56 -2.17 -11.80 1.19
C ILE A 56 -1.98 -11.21 2.58
N TYR A 57 -1.67 -9.93 2.60
CA TYR A 57 -1.51 -9.17 3.84
C TYR A 57 -2.61 -8.12 3.91
N TYR A 58 -2.92 -7.68 5.11
CA TYR A 58 -3.91 -6.62 5.28
C TYR A 58 -3.37 -5.53 6.18
N SER A 59 -3.96 -4.33 6.05
CA SER A 59 -3.60 -3.19 6.85
C SER A 59 -4.87 -2.48 7.31
N THR A 60 -4.94 -2.16 8.61
CA THR A 60 -6.00 -1.34 9.15
C THR A 60 -5.51 0.07 9.46
N SER A 61 -4.27 0.37 9.15
CA SER A 61 -3.63 1.65 9.40
C SER A 61 -3.35 2.40 8.09
N GLN A 62 -4.14 2.11 7.05
CA GLN A 62 -4.03 2.78 5.75
C GLN A 62 -2.69 2.55 5.07
N GLY A 63 -2.10 1.37 5.29
CA GLY A 63 -0.85 0.99 4.66
C GLY A 63 0.39 1.25 5.48
N ARG A 64 0.24 1.78 6.69
CA ARG A 64 1.41 2.07 7.54
C ARG A 64 2.01 0.81 8.13
N SER A 65 1.20 -0.18 8.42
CA SER A 65 1.67 -1.47 8.90
C SER A 65 0.84 -2.59 8.30
N TRP A 66 1.42 -3.74 8.13
CA TRP A 66 0.80 -4.88 7.46
C TRP A 66 0.93 -6.14 8.28
N SER A 67 -0.08 -6.95 8.23
CA SER A 67 -0.13 -8.24 8.95
C SER A 67 -0.44 -9.38 8.02
#